data_51961dfde115703f3e59e6cdcaf1a23b
#
_entry.id   51961dfde115703f3e59e6cdcaf1a23b
#
_cell.length_a   1.000
_cell.length_b   1.000
_cell.length_c   1.000
_cell.angle_alpha   90.00
_cell.angle_beta   90.00
_cell.angle_gamma   90.00
#
_symmetry.space_group_name_H-M   'P 1'
#
loop_
_entity.id
_entity.type
_entity.pdbx_description
1 polymer ?
#
loop_
_entity_poly.entity_id
_entity_poly.type
_entity_poly.pdbx_seq_one_letter_code
_entity_poly.pdbx_strand_id
1 'polypeptide(L)'
;MEGRLKTENIMNNTLPPDTLIEAALLTQTEPLREKAMRELCVPPLSADKLIDVLATLKTRWQNRALQLVHTHEGWRFQIAQAAFERLGSLQEQRAPRYSRAVMETLAIIAYQQPVTRGDIENIRGVAVSQNIMQTLQDRGWIEVIGHRDSIGRPALWATTPAFLSDLQLETLEQLPPLTELGELVLPEAFPQDGATEQEDNESDSAWDTQPEKKP
;
A
#
# COMPACT_ATOMS: atom_id res chain seq x y z
N MET A 1 -28.86 -43.03 28.91
CA MET A 1 -29.65 -42.02 28.22
C MET A 1 -28.99 -40.61 28.14
N GLU A 2 -27.77 -40.45 28.65
CA GLU A 2 -27.06 -39.14 28.69
C GLU A 2 -26.23 -38.77 27.47
N GLY A 3 -25.97 -39.70 26.53
CA GLY A 3 -25.16 -39.44 25.36
C GLY A 3 -25.86 -38.71 24.19
N ARG A 4 -27.21 -38.71 24.16
CA ARG A 4 -28.00 -38.15 23.05
C ARG A 4 -28.26 -36.67 23.18
N LEU A 5 -28.26 -36.13 24.38
CA LEU A 5 -28.52 -34.71 24.66
C LEU A 5 -27.32 -33.79 24.39
N LYS A 6 -26.08 -34.32 24.36
CA LYS A 6 -24.87 -33.52 24.07
C LYS A 6 -24.67 -33.28 22.57
N THR A 7 -25.15 -34.17 21.72
CA THR A 7 -24.95 -34.06 20.25
C THR A 7 -26.00 -33.12 19.61
N GLU A 8 -27.21 -33.03 20.18
CA GLU A 8 -28.25 -32.12 19.68
C GLU A 8 -27.96 -30.65 20.04
N ASN A 9 -27.27 -30.40 21.14
CA ASN A 9 -26.95 -29.03 21.55
C ASN A 9 -25.77 -28.41 20.76
N ILE A 10 -24.96 -29.22 20.04
CA ILE A 10 -23.89 -28.73 19.17
C ILE A 10 -24.44 -28.34 17.79
N MET A 11 -25.55 -28.94 17.36
CA MET A 11 -26.17 -28.62 16.05
C MET A 11 -27.03 -27.35 16.06
N ASN A 12 -27.42 -26.84 17.22
CA ASN A 12 -28.27 -25.64 17.34
C ASN A 12 -27.51 -24.33 17.58
N ASN A 13 -26.15 -24.37 17.61
CA ASN A 13 -25.32 -23.17 17.85
C ASN A 13 -24.52 -22.76 16.61
N THR A 14 -25.04 -23.02 15.41
CA THR A 14 -24.47 -22.48 14.18
C THR A 14 -24.87 -21.01 14.05
N LEU A 15 -23.91 -20.10 14.25
CA LEU A 15 -24.13 -18.68 14.01
C LEU A 15 -24.59 -18.46 12.56
N PRO A 16 -25.49 -17.50 12.31
CA PRO A 16 -25.84 -17.11 10.96
C PRO A 16 -24.58 -16.77 10.14
N PRO A 17 -24.56 -17.08 8.85
CA PRO A 17 -23.37 -16.85 8.01
C PRO A 17 -22.86 -15.41 8.03
N ASP A 18 -23.76 -14.43 8.04
CA ASP A 18 -23.42 -13.01 8.13
C ASP A 18 -22.71 -12.68 9.45
N THR A 19 -23.20 -13.20 10.56
CA THR A 19 -22.58 -13.00 11.90
C THR A 19 -21.21 -13.68 11.99
N LEU A 20 -21.07 -14.89 11.44
CA LEU A 20 -19.81 -15.63 11.45
C LEU A 20 -18.74 -14.95 10.59
N ILE A 21 -19.11 -14.52 9.39
CA ILE A 21 -18.20 -13.78 8.48
C ILE A 21 -17.85 -12.41 9.06
N GLU A 22 -18.80 -11.70 9.64
CA GLU A 22 -18.57 -10.43 10.35
C GLU A 22 -17.53 -10.60 11.47
N ALA A 23 -17.71 -11.61 12.32
CA ALA A 23 -16.77 -11.90 13.40
C ALA A 23 -15.36 -12.25 12.87
N ALA A 24 -15.27 -13.05 11.80
CA ALA A 24 -14.01 -13.37 11.19
C ALA A 24 -13.31 -12.13 10.63
N LEU A 25 -14.02 -11.27 9.92
CA LEU A 25 -13.49 -10.01 9.35
C LEU A 25 -13.06 -9.01 10.43
N LEU A 26 -13.68 -9.02 11.62
CA LEU A 26 -13.32 -8.13 12.73
C LEU A 26 -12.13 -8.64 13.53
N THR A 27 -11.87 -9.94 13.53
CA THR A 27 -10.82 -10.56 14.34
C THR A 27 -9.51 -10.81 13.58
N GLN A 28 -9.57 -10.86 12.24
CA GLN A 28 -8.38 -11.05 11.42
C GLN A 28 -7.66 -9.72 11.17
N THR A 29 -6.33 -9.77 11.19
CA THR A 29 -5.48 -8.64 10.84
C THR A 29 -5.25 -8.53 9.33
N GLU A 30 -5.33 -9.67 8.63
CA GLU A 30 -5.15 -9.76 7.18
C GLU A 30 -6.49 -9.80 6.46
N PRO A 31 -6.57 -9.27 5.22
CA PRO A 31 -7.77 -9.36 4.41
C PRO A 31 -8.18 -10.81 4.16
N LEU A 32 -9.47 -11.10 4.21
CA LEU A 32 -10.02 -12.43 3.98
C LEU A 32 -10.46 -12.60 2.53
N ARG A 33 -9.94 -13.63 1.87
CA ARG A 33 -10.36 -14.02 0.51
C ARG A 33 -11.73 -14.68 0.53
N GLU A 34 -12.50 -14.52 -0.52
CA GLU A 34 -13.85 -15.08 -0.64
C GLU A 34 -13.90 -16.58 -0.42
N LYS A 35 -12.91 -17.33 -0.92
CA LYS A 35 -12.81 -18.78 -0.70
C LYS A 35 -12.78 -19.11 0.79
N ALA A 36 -11.93 -18.43 1.56
CA ALA A 36 -11.81 -18.66 2.99
C ALA A 36 -13.13 -18.33 3.72
N MET A 37 -13.80 -17.24 3.38
CA MET A 37 -15.08 -16.88 3.98
C MET A 37 -16.17 -17.90 3.69
N ARG A 38 -16.21 -18.47 2.48
CA ARG A 38 -17.18 -19.52 2.13
C ARG A 38 -16.97 -20.80 2.91
N GLU A 39 -15.71 -21.18 3.13
CA GLU A 39 -15.29 -22.40 3.84
C GLU A 39 -15.50 -22.29 5.37
N LEU A 40 -15.64 -21.08 5.93
CA LEU A 40 -15.97 -20.89 7.34
C LEU A 40 -17.36 -21.42 7.71
N CYS A 41 -18.29 -21.46 6.77
CA CYS A 41 -19.66 -21.89 7.01
C CYS A 41 -19.83 -23.40 6.77
N VAL A 42 -20.72 -24.01 7.55
CA VAL A 42 -21.06 -25.42 7.39
C VAL A 42 -22.57 -25.56 7.14
N PRO A 43 -22.99 -26.01 5.94
CA PRO A 43 -22.16 -26.28 4.74
C PRO A 43 -21.54 -25.00 4.16
N PRO A 44 -20.46 -25.14 3.34
CA PRO A 44 -19.84 -24.00 2.69
C PRO A 44 -20.83 -23.18 1.85
N LEU A 45 -20.69 -21.85 1.89
CA LEU A 45 -21.55 -20.95 1.12
C LEU A 45 -21.31 -21.04 -0.39
N SER A 46 -22.35 -20.88 -1.18
CA SER A 46 -22.20 -20.59 -2.61
C SER A 46 -21.64 -19.17 -2.83
N ALA A 47 -21.10 -18.90 -4.02
CA ALA A 47 -20.60 -17.57 -4.36
C ALA A 47 -21.70 -16.51 -4.26
N ASP A 48 -22.89 -16.79 -4.79
CA ASP A 48 -24.02 -15.86 -4.77
C ASP A 48 -24.46 -15.51 -3.35
N LYS A 49 -24.56 -16.52 -2.47
CA LYS A 49 -24.89 -16.28 -1.06
C LYS A 49 -23.84 -15.46 -0.33
N LEU A 50 -22.54 -15.63 -0.66
CA LEU A 50 -21.50 -14.80 -0.09
C LEU A 50 -21.65 -13.34 -0.53
N ILE A 51 -21.96 -13.08 -1.80
CA ILE A 51 -22.22 -11.73 -2.32
C ILE A 51 -23.37 -11.07 -1.54
N ASP A 52 -24.47 -11.78 -1.31
CA ASP A 52 -25.59 -11.26 -0.54
C ASP A 52 -25.21 -10.93 0.91
N VAL A 53 -24.42 -11.81 1.54
CA VAL A 53 -23.91 -11.59 2.90
C VAL A 53 -23.01 -10.35 2.95
N LEU A 54 -22.07 -10.21 2.02
CA LEU A 54 -21.17 -9.06 1.96
C LEU A 54 -21.90 -7.75 1.68
N ALA A 55 -22.92 -7.77 0.80
CA ALA A 55 -23.79 -6.62 0.55
C ALA A 55 -24.55 -6.21 1.82
N THR A 56 -25.07 -7.20 2.56
CA THR A 56 -25.75 -6.97 3.83
C THR A 56 -24.81 -6.37 4.87
N LEU A 57 -23.59 -6.90 5.01
CA LEU A 57 -22.58 -6.38 5.92
C LEU A 57 -22.14 -4.97 5.50
N LYS A 58 -21.91 -4.72 4.22
CA LYS A 58 -21.56 -3.39 3.72
C LYS A 58 -22.63 -2.36 4.07
N THR A 59 -23.90 -2.70 3.92
CA THR A 59 -25.02 -1.84 4.30
C THR A 59 -25.12 -1.64 5.81
N ARG A 60 -24.94 -2.70 6.62
CA ARG A 60 -24.98 -2.66 8.08
C ARG A 60 -23.89 -1.76 8.67
N TRP A 61 -22.72 -1.72 8.04
CA TRP A 61 -21.56 -0.94 8.47
C TRP A 61 -21.43 0.40 7.75
N GLN A 62 -22.35 0.73 6.87
CA GLN A 62 -22.41 2.05 6.25
C GLN A 62 -22.59 3.15 7.31
N ASN A 63 -21.88 4.27 7.17
CA ASN A 63 -21.90 5.41 8.10
C ASN A 63 -21.42 5.09 9.53
N ARG A 64 -20.63 4.04 9.71
CA ARG A 64 -19.94 3.73 10.98
C ARG A 64 -18.48 4.11 10.90
N ALA A 65 -17.80 4.10 12.06
CA ALA A 65 -16.36 4.35 12.14
C ALA A 65 -15.51 3.28 11.44
N LEU A 66 -16.05 2.08 11.25
CA LEU A 66 -15.47 1.02 10.44
C LEU A 66 -16.31 0.80 9.20
N GLN A 67 -15.67 0.55 8.08
CA GLN A 67 -16.31 0.25 6.79
C GLN A 67 -15.75 -1.04 6.22
N LEU A 68 -16.60 -1.85 5.60
CA LEU A 68 -16.19 -3.05 4.88
C LEU A 68 -15.72 -2.65 3.49
N VAL A 69 -14.45 -2.94 3.19
CA VAL A 69 -13.81 -2.64 1.91
C VAL A 69 -13.25 -3.89 1.26
N HIS A 70 -13.24 -3.90 -0.07
CA HIS A 70 -12.55 -4.89 -0.88
C HIS A 70 -11.21 -4.34 -1.34
N THR A 71 -10.14 -5.10 -1.16
CA THR A 71 -8.79 -4.75 -1.59
C THR A 71 -8.26 -5.83 -2.53
N HIS A 72 -7.10 -5.62 -3.14
CA HIS A 72 -6.45 -6.63 -3.97
C HIS A 72 -6.26 -7.99 -3.25
N GLU A 73 -6.04 -7.98 -1.94
CA GLU A 73 -5.83 -9.20 -1.14
C GLU A 73 -7.11 -9.86 -0.66
N GLY A 74 -8.23 -9.13 -0.63
CA GLY A 74 -9.53 -9.62 -0.16
C GLY A 74 -10.32 -8.58 0.60
N TRP A 75 -11.26 -9.04 1.41
CA TRP A 75 -12.16 -8.21 2.21
C TRP A 75 -11.62 -7.95 3.60
N ARG A 76 -11.77 -6.71 4.09
CA ARG A 76 -11.40 -6.32 5.45
C ARG A 76 -12.25 -5.17 5.96
N PHE A 77 -12.29 -5.00 7.29
CA PHE A 77 -12.77 -3.77 7.88
C PHE A 77 -11.65 -2.72 7.95
N GLN A 78 -11.99 -1.50 7.66
CA GLN A 78 -11.11 -0.35 7.66
C GLN A 78 -11.75 0.81 8.39
N ILE A 79 -10.95 1.64 9.05
CA ILE A 79 -11.41 2.88 9.67
C ILE A 79 -11.85 3.86 8.57
N ALA A 80 -13.07 4.39 8.68
CA ALA A 80 -13.56 5.42 7.77
C ALA A 80 -12.69 6.68 7.87
N GLN A 81 -12.47 7.37 6.73
CA GLN A 81 -11.60 8.55 6.64
C GLN A 81 -11.92 9.60 7.71
N ALA A 82 -13.19 9.94 7.90
CA ALA A 82 -13.61 10.93 8.90
C ALA A 82 -13.29 10.52 10.36
N ALA A 83 -13.27 9.21 10.65
CA ALA A 83 -12.87 8.69 11.95
C ALA A 83 -11.34 8.67 12.07
N PHE A 84 -10.63 8.31 11.01
CA PHE A 84 -9.16 8.27 10.98
C PHE A 84 -8.55 9.65 11.26
N GLU A 85 -9.07 10.72 10.66
CA GLU A 85 -8.60 12.09 10.88
C GLU A 85 -8.71 12.52 12.35
N ARG A 86 -9.75 12.07 13.06
CA ARG A 86 -9.93 12.36 14.48
C ARG A 86 -9.11 11.47 15.41
N LEU A 87 -8.88 10.21 15.00
CA LEU A 87 -8.09 9.24 15.77
C LEU A 87 -6.60 9.40 15.55
N GLY A 88 -6.18 10.02 14.45
CA GLY A 88 -4.77 10.23 14.12
C GLY A 88 -3.97 10.96 15.20
N SER A 89 -4.62 11.81 15.98
CA SER A 89 -4.00 12.48 17.13
C SER A 89 -3.70 11.54 18.32
N LEU A 90 -4.34 10.36 18.37
CA LEU A 90 -4.12 9.35 19.40
C LEU A 90 -3.04 8.34 19.04
N GLN A 91 -2.67 8.27 17.76
CA GLN A 91 -1.64 7.37 17.26
C GLN A 91 -0.30 8.10 17.21
N GLU A 92 0.55 7.89 18.23
CA GLU A 92 1.92 8.44 18.25
C GLU A 92 2.85 7.84 17.19
N GLN A 93 2.48 6.72 16.57
CA GLN A 93 3.24 6.12 15.48
C GLN A 93 2.96 6.87 14.18
N ARG A 94 3.79 7.86 13.90
CA ARG A 94 3.80 8.51 12.59
C ARG A 94 4.24 7.49 11.53
N ALA A 95 3.39 7.27 10.52
CA ALA A 95 3.79 6.53 9.33
C ALA A 95 5.09 7.15 8.76
N PRO A 96 5.98 6.36 8.15
CA PRO A 96 7.16 6.90 7.49
C PRO A 96 6.78 8.02 6.53
N ARG A 97 7.41 9.19 6.67
CA ARG A 97 7.17 10.30 5.76
C ARG A 97 8.09 10.13 4.56
N TYR A 98 7.52 10.00 3.39
CA TYR A 98 8.26 10.00 2.14
C TYR A 98 8.43 11.44 1.64
N SER A 99 9.58 11.75 1.04
CA SER A 99 9.80 13.05 0.44
C SER A 99 8.85 13.26 -0.75
N ARG A 100 8.59 14.52 -1.09
CA ARG A 100 7.79 14.88 -2.27
C ARG A 100 8.34 14.21 -3.55
N ALA A 101 9.65 14.21 -3.72
CA ALA A 101 10.30 13.58 -4.87
C ALA A 101 10.03 12.08 -4.98
N VAL A 102 10.00 11.35 -3.85
CA VAL A 102 9.65 9.92 -3.81
C VAL A 102 8.20 9.72 -4.24
N MET A 103 7.26 10.53 -3.72
CA MET A 103 5.84 10.42 -4.04
C MET A 103 5.53 10.79 -5.49
N GLU A 104 6.17 11.83 -6.04
CA GLU A 104 6.07 12.20 -7.46
C GLU A 104 6.56 11.08 -8.37
N THR A 105 7.71 10.48 -8.03
CA THR A 105 8.25 9.35 -8.80
C THR A 105 7.33 8.15 -8.77
N LEU A 106 6.80 7.81 -7.60
CA LEU A 106 5.83 6.73 -7.44
C LEU A 106 4.56 6.97 -8.26
N ALA A 107 4.02 8.19 -8.23
CA ALA A 107 2.84 8.56 -9.02
C ALA A 107 3.09 8.37 -10.51
N ILE A 108 4.22 8.84 -11.05
CA ILE A 108 4.55 8.65 -12.47
C ILE A 108 4.58 7.17 -12.82
N ILE A 109 5.23 6.33 -12.00
CA ILE A 109 5.26 4.89 -12.23
C ILE A 109 3.84 4.33 -12.21
N ALA A 110 3.03 4.64 -11.22
CA ALA A 110 1.69 4.09 -11.08
C ALA A 110 0.76 4.43 -12.25
N TYR A 111 0.86 5.65 -12.80
CA TYR A 111 -0.03 6.10 -13.89
C TYR A 111 0.50 5.82 -15.30
N GLN A 112 1.82 5.68 -15.46
CA GLN A 112 2.44 5.60 -16.80
C GLN A 112 3.13 4.26 -17.07
N GLN A 113 3.10 3.32 -16.11
CA GLN A 113 3.75 2.02 -16.25
C GLN A 113 3.35 1.26 -17.53
N PRO A 114 4.29 0.55 -18.16
CA PRO A 114 5.69 0.39 -17.79
C PRO A 114 6.57 1.57 -18.22
N VAL A 115 7.41 2.09 -17.35
CA VAL A 115 8.28 3.25 -17.59
C VAL A 115 9.74 2.95 -17.29
N THR A 116 10.65 3.62 -18.02
CA THR A 116 12.08 3.63 -17.69
C THR A 116 12.41 4.80 -16.77
N ARG A 117 13.58 4.74 -16.12
CA ARG A 117 14.07 5.89 -15.34
C ARG A 117 14.16 7.16 -16.18
N GLY A 118 14.61 7.07 -17.43
CA GLY A 118 14.66 8.20 -18.35
C GLY A 118 13.28 8.80 -18.66
N ASP A 119 12.23 7.97 -18.77
CA ASP A 119 10.86 8.47 -18.95
C ASP A 119 10.40 9.25 -17.72
N ILE A 120 10.71 8.75 -16.52
CA ILE A 120 10.38 9.42 -15.25
C ILE A 120 11.09 10.77 -15.19
N GLU A 121 12.39 10.82 -15.48
CA GLU A 121 13.20 12.04 -15.50
C GLU A 121 12.67 13.06 -16.52
N ASN A 122 12.25 12.62 -17.71
CA ASN A 122 11.62 13.48 -18.71
C ASN A 122 10.30 14.09 -18.23
N ILE A 123 9.46 13.32 -17.56
CA ILE A 123 8.18 13.81 -17.01
C ILE A 123 8.41 14.77 -15.84
N ARG A 124 9.33 14.45 -14.95
CA ARG A 124 9.64 15.31 -13.79
C ARG A 124 10.42 16.57 -14.16
N GLY A 125 11.14 16.55 -15.28
CA GLY A 125 12.08 17.62 -15.66
C GLY A 125 13.37 17.66 -14.84
N VAL A 126 13.58 16.69 -13.94
CA VAL A 126 14.77 16.59 -13.07
C VAL A 126 15.21 15.13 -12.94
N ALA A 127 16.50 14.92 -12.69
CA ALA A 127 17.05 13.58 -12.49
C ALA A 127 16.42 12.88 -11.28
N VAL A 128 16.28 11.55 -11.40
CA VAL A 128 15.82 10.70 -10.32
C VAL A 128 17.02 10.09 -9.63
N SER A 129 17.23 10.39 -8.34
CA SER A 129 18.35 9.80 -7.60
C SER A 129 18.17 8.29 -7.43
N GLN A 130 19.30 7.57 -7.29
CA GLN A 130 19.28 6.13 -7.00
C GLN A 130 18.53 5.84 -5.69
N ASN A 131 18.67 6.71 -4.69
CA ASN A 131 18.02 6.58 -3.40
C ASN A 131 16.49 6.58 -3.48
N ILE A 132 15.89 7.40 -4.38
CA ILE A 132 14.44 7.41 -4.60
C ILE A 132 13.97 6.05 -5.11
N MET A 133 14.63 5.50 -6.13
CA MET A 133 14.27 4.20 -6.69
C MET A 133 14.45 3.09 -5.66
N GLN A 134 15.57 3.13 -4.91
CA GLN A 134 15.84 2.17 -3.85
C GLN A 134 14.78 2.21 -2.74
N THR A 135 14.39 3.40 -2.28
CA THR A 135 13.35 3.58 -1.26
C THR A 135 12.03 2.92 -1.70
N LEU A 136 11.63 3.11 -2.96
CA LEU A 136 10.40 2.52 -3.49
C LEU A 136 10.50 0.99 -3.65
N GLN A 137 11.68 0.48 -4.03
CA GLN A 137 11.95 -0.96 -4.11
C GLN A 137 11.99 -1.61 -2.72
N ASP A 138 12.68 -1.00 -1.75
CA ASP A 138 12.78 -1.52 -0.38
C ASP A 138 11.41 -1.58 0.30
N ARG A 139 10.52 -0.66 -0.06
CA ARG A 139 9.12 -0.70 0.35
C ARG A 139 8.32 -1.79 -0.36
N GLY A 140 8.85 -2.34 -1.44
CA GLY A 140 8.18 -3.32 -2.27
C GLY A 140 7.08 -2.73 -3.15
N TRP A 141 7.07 -1.42 -3.41
CA TRP A 141 6.02 -0.76 -4.19
C TRP A 141 6.27 -0.80 -5.68
N ILE A 142 7.53 -0.92 -6.11
CA ILE A 142 7.92 -1.01 -7.51
C ILE A 142 8.84 -2.18 -7.77
N GLU A 143 8.79 -2.70 -8.99
CA GLU A 143 9.67 -3.77 -9.46
C GLU A 143 10.07 -3.59 -10.93
N VAL A 144 11.15 -4.27 -11.34
CA VAL A 144 11.56 -4.34 -12.72
C VAL A 144 10.82 -5.48 -13.40
N ILE A 145 9.97 -5.15 -14.37
CA ILE A 145 9.18 -6.16 -15.12
C ILE A 145 9.84 -6.58 -16.44
N GLY A 146 10.94 -5.92 -16.84
CA GLY A 146 11.65 -6.21 -18.07
C GLY A 146 12.63 -5.11 -18.44
N HIS A 147 13.03 -5.07 -19.71
CA HIS A 147 13.91 -4.05 -20.28
C HIS A 147 13.34 -3.59 -21.61
N ARG A 148 13.49 -2.28 -21.91
CA ARG A 148 13.11 -1.74 -23.21
C ARG A 148 14.12 -2.17 -24.27
N ASP A 149 13.63 -2.52 -25.45
CA ASP A 149 14.48 -2.83 -26.60
C ASP A 149 14.94 -1.53 -27.28
N SER A 150 15.91 -0.89 -26.66
CA SER A 150 16.54 0.35 -27.12
C SER A 150 17.99 0.40 -26.65
N ILE A 151 18.78 1.35 -27.15
CA ILE A 151 20.19 1.53 -26.78
C ILE A 151 20.29 1.65 -25.27
N GLY A 152 21.21 0.87 -24.66
CA GLY A 152 21.40 0.80 -23.22
C GLY A 152 20.43 -0.12 -22.49
N ARG A 153 19.40 -0.70 -23.17
CA ARG A 153 18.40 -1.65 -22.61
C ARG A 153 17.91 -1.25 -21.22
N PRO A 154 17.34 -0.04 -21.06
CA PRO A 154 16.95 0.44 -19.72
C PRO A 154 15.86 -0.44 -19.12
N ALA A 155 15.91 -0.61 -17.79
CA ALA A 155 14.91 -1.35 -17.03
C ALA A 155 13.53 -0.68 -17.11
N LEU A 156 12.48 -1.50 -17.24
CA LEU A 156 11.08 -1.09 -17.21
C LEU A 156 10.52 -1.33 -15.81
N TRP A 157 9.98 -0.29 -15.24
CA TRP A 157 9.43 -0.26 -13.89
C TRP A 157 7.91 -0.29 -13.90
N ALA A 158 7.34 -1.03 -12.96
CA ALA A 158 5.91 -1.06 -12.69
C ALA A 158 5.65 -1.18 -11.19
N THR A 159 4.40 -0.91 -10.78
CA THR A 159 3.95 -1.13 -9.41
C THR A 159 3.69 -2.60 -9.14
N THR A 160 3.79 -2.99 -7.88
CA THR A 160 3.59 -4.36 -7.40
C THR A 160 2.21 -4.55 -6.78
N PRO A 161 1.78 -5.81 -6.51
CA PRO A 161 0.62 -6.06 -5.67
C PRO A 161 0.71 -5.46 -4.27
N ALA A 162 1.92 -5.37 -3.67
CA ALA A 162 2.11 -4.74 -2.36
C ALA A 162 1.77 -3.24 -2.38
N PHE A 163 2.02 -2.55 -3.50
CA PHE A 163 1.58 -1.16 -3.69
C PHE A 163 0.05 -1.04 -3.58
N LEU A 164 -0.69 -1.92 -4.25
CA LEU A 164 -2.16 -1.92 -4.16
C LEU A 164 -2.64 -2.20 -2.75
N SER A 165 -2.05 -3.18 -2.09
CA SER A 165 -2.41 -3.56 -0.71
C SER A 165 -2.15 -2.44 0.29
N ASP A 166 -1.00 -1.79 0.22
CA ASP A 166 -0.61 -0.70 1.13
C ASP A 166 -1.49 0.55 0.93
N LEU A 167 -1.88 0.83 -0.32
CA LEU A 167 -2.83 1.91 -0.65
C LEU A 167 -4.29 1.48 -0.54
N GLN A 168 -4.55 0.21 -0.20
CA GLN A 168 -5.89 -0.35 0.00
C GLN A 168 -6.76 -0.28 -1.26
N LEU A 169 -6.13 -0.43 -2.42
CA LEU A 169 -6.76 -0.46 -3.72
C LEU A 169 -7.04 -1.90 -4.15
N GLU A 170 -8.09 -2.11 -4.90
CA GLU A 170 -8.38 -3.38 -5.57
C GLU A 170 -7.62 -3.46 -6.91
N THR A 171 -7.64 -2.35 -7.65
CA THR A 171 -6.98 -2.21 -8.96
C THR A 171 -6.39 -0.82 -9.11
N LEU A 172 -5.49 -0.64 -10.09
CA LEU A 172 -4.92 0.66 -10.44
C LEU A 172 -5.96 1.67 -10.96
N GLU A 173 -7.07 1.19 -11.49
CA GLU A 173 -8.17 2.01 -12.00
C GLU A 173 -8.88 2.81 -10.90
N GLN A 174 -8.70 2.40 -9.64
CA GLN A 174 -9.22 3.14 -8.47
C GLN A 174 -8.36 4.33 -8.08
N LEU A 175 -7.19 4.51 -8.71
CA LEU A 175 -6.41 5.72 -8.52
C LEU A 175 -7.20 6.93 -9.03
N PRO A 176 -7.19 8.06 -8.29
CA PRO A 176 -7.87 9.29 -8.74
C PRO A 176 -7.28 9.77 -10.06
N PRO A 177 -8.07 10.35 -10.97
CA PRO A 177 -7.56 10.85 -12.23
C PRO A 177 -6.51 11.95 -12.00
N LEU A 178 -5.48 12.03 -12.86
CA LEU A 178 -4.37 12.98 -12.74
C LEU A 178 -4.82 14.44 -12.62
N THR A 179 -5.98 14.79 -13.18
CA THR A 179 -6.58 16.12 -13.08
C THR A 179 -6.95 16.49 -11.65
N GLU A 180 -7.35 15.52 -10.83
CA GLU A 180 -7.69 15.75 -9.42
C GLU A 180 -6.44 15.81 -8.53
N LEU A 181 -5.35 15.15 -8.92
CA LEU A 181 -4.08 15.21 -8.19
C LEU A 181 -3.44 16.61 -8.23
N GLY A 182 -3.71 17.39 -9.26
CA GLY A 182 -3.27 18.81 -9.35
C GLY A 182 -3.96 19.73 -8.36
N GLU A 183 -5.16 19.36 -7.90
CA GLU A 183 -5.94 20.09 -6.89
C GLU A 183 -5.76 19.53 -5.47
N LEU A 184 -5.24 18.30 -5.35
CA LEU A 184 -4.76 17.78 -4.08
C LEU A 184 -3.48 18.55 -3.73
N VAL A 185 -3.66 19.78 -3.26
CA VAL A 185 -2.66 20.46 -2.44
C VAL A 185 -2.35 19.47 -1.33
N LEU A 186 -1.18 18.84 -1.43
CA LEU A 186 -0.63 18.05 -0.34
C LEU A 186 -0.80 18.94 0.89
N PRO A 187 -1.47 18.48 1.97
CA PRO A 187 -1.70 19.34 3.12
C PRO A 187 -0.38 20.01 3.48
N GLU A 188 -0.40 21.29 3.80
CA GLU A 188 0.77 22.11 4.18
C GLU A 188 1.55 21.55 5.39
N ALA A 189 1.29 20.33 5.77
CA ALA A 189 1.94 19.56 6.82
C ALA A 189 3.32 18.99 6.43
N PHE A 190 3.88 19.34 5.28
CA PHE A 190 5.30 19.13 5.01
C PHE A 190 6.03 20.45 5.24
N PRO A 191 6.53 20.71 6.46
CA PRO A 191 7.49 21.79 6.64
C PRO A 191 8.62 21.54 5.66
N GLN A 192 9.00 22.55 4.94
CA GLN A 192 10.24 22.57 4.18
C GLN A 192 11.40 22.63 5.20
N ASP A 193 11.61 21.54 5.91
CA ASP A 193 12.85 21.37 6.65
C ASP A 193 13.91 21.17 5.58
N GLY A 194 14.71 22.22 5.43
CA GLY A 194 15.88 22.24 4.59
C GLY A 194 16.75 21.03 4.92
N ALA A 195 16.65 20.00 4.09
CA ALA A 195 17.68 19.03 3.97
C ALA A 195 18.86 19.77 3.37
N THR A 196 19.75 20.24 4.23
CA THR A 196 21.11 20.62 3.88
C THR A 196 21.69 19.42 3.12
N GLU A 197 21.77 19.56 1.82
CA GLU A 197 22.64 18.72 1.01
C GLU A 197 24.04 18.96 1.55
N GLN A 198 24.53 18.08 2.39
CA GLN A 198 25.95 17.97 2.60
C GLN A 198 26.51 17.44 1.29
N GLU A 199 27.00 18.37 0.49
CA GLU A 199 27.99 18.10 -0.52
C GLU A 199 29.22 17.54 0.20
N ASP A 200 29.37 16.21 0.19
CA ASP A 200 30.64 15.55 0.43
C ASP A 200 31.58 15.90 -0.74
N ASN A 201 32.15 17.09 -0.61
CA ASN A 201 33.25 17.53 -1.45
C ASN A 201 34.52 16.98 -0.85
N GLU A 202 34.75 15.69 -1.00
CA GLU A 202 36.08 15.10 -0.85
C GLU A 202 36.95 15.56 -2.01
N SER A 203 37.56 16.72 -1.82
CA SER A 203 38.65 17.17 -2.65
C SER A 203 39.88 16.30 -2.37
N ASP A 204 40.09 15.37 -3.26
CA ASP A 204 41.31 14.64 -3.47
C ASP A 204 42.42 15.63 -3.95
N SER A 205 43.25 16.12 -3.06
CA SER A 205 44.50 16.78 -3.41
C SER A 205 45.49 16.82 -2.24
N ALA A 206 46.23 15.76 -2.10
CA ALA A 206 47.47 15.81 -1.34
C ALA A 206 48.47 14.72 -1.80
N TRP A 207 48.95 14.87 -3.01
CA TRP A 207 50.22 14.27 -3.44
C TRP A 207 51.10 15.46 -3.82
N ASP A 208 51.97 15.87 -2.98
CA ASP A 208 53.38 16.22 -3.24
C ASP A 208 53.96 17.06 -2.09
N THR A 209 54.88 16.53 -1.40
CA THR A 209 56.15 17.19 -1.09
C THR A 209 56.98 16.31 -0.16
N GLN A 210 57.98 15.70 -0.72
CA GLN A 210 59.13 15.22 0.06
C GLN A 210 60.05 16.39 0.42
N PRO A 211 60.60 16.46 1.62
CA PRO A 211 61.77 17.27 1.88
C PRO A 211 63.04 16.42 1.73
N GLU A 212 63.85 16.85 0.80
CA GLU A 212 65.25 16.44 0.73
C GLU A 212 65.98 16.72 2.05
N LYS A 213 66.79 15.73 2.46
CA LYS A 213 67.77 15.86 3.47
C LYS A 213 69.13 15.92 2.86
N LYS A 214 69.91 16.90 3.27
CA LYS A 214 71.38 16.85 3.28
C LYS A 214 71.94 17.76 4.38
N PRO A 215 73.17 17.54 4.83
CA PRO A 215 74.12 16.44 4.77
C PRO A 215 74.21 15.66 6.06
#